data_36b883d888516309abcbbb38972b9dba
#
_entry.id   36b883d888516309abcbbb38972b9dba
#
_cell.length_a   1.000
_cell.length_b   1.000
_cell.length_c   1.000
_cell.angle_alpha   90.00
_cell.angle_beta   90.00
_cell.angle_gamma   90.00
#
_symmetry.space_group_name_H-M   'P 1'
#
loop_
_entity.id
_entity.type
_entity.pdbx_description
1 polymer ?
#
loop_
_entity_poly.entity_id
_entity_poly.type
_entity_poly.pdbx_seq_one_letter_code
_entity_poly.pdbx_strand_id
1 'polypeptide(L)'
;ANYLLAQLMAMGHIVSGLSGALIPFWAGVIVLGGIIIFYETLGGMQAVAWTDCIQGLLLFIGLIGMLIAVVPDTGRVQAASAWLLANQPDKISLPSGNIIRTWISTLILVGFAAAVYPQAIQRIFAAKSTTSLKYSFSLMAFMPLVTISAVVLIGILAIPELSGLEGIAADDQRTEIADRRP
;
A
#
# COMPACT_ATOMS: atom_id res chain seq x y z
N ALA A 1 7.99 -16.81 0.95
CA ALA A 1 7.25 -17.15 2.17
C ALA A 1 6.75 -15.91 2.91
N ASN A 2 7.62 -14.96 3.27
CA ASN A 2 7.24 -13.77 4.07
C ASN A 2 6.21 -12.88 3.38
N TYR A 3 6.27 -12.69 2.06
CA TYR A 3 5.30 -11.91 1.31
C TYR A 3 3.89 -12.52 1.39
N LEU A 4 3.77 -13.83 1.19
CA LEU A 4 2.48 -14.53 1.29
C LEU A 4 1.90 -14.44 2.72
N LEU A 5 2.74 -14.61 3.73
CA LEU A 5 2.33 -14.46 5.12
C LEU A 5 1.76 -13.06 5.40
N ALA A 6 2.44 -12.00 4.93
CA ALA A 6 1.97 -10.63 5.07
C ALA A 6 0.60 -10.40 4.42
N GLN A 7 0.37 -10.99 3.23
CA GLN A 7 -0.93 -10.91 2.55
C GLN A 7 -2.04 -11.61 3.32
N LEU A 8 -1.77 -12.82 3.85
CA LEU A 8 -2.74 -13.55 4.67
C LEU A 8 -3.06 -12.80 5.97
N MET A 9 -2.06 -12.22 6.62
CA MET A 9 -2.28 -11.38 7.80
C MET A 9 -3.12 -10.15 7.48
N ALA A 10 -2.85 -9.48 6.37
CA ALA A 10 -3.64 -8.32 5.94
C ALA A 10 -5.11 -8.68 5.71
N MET A 11 -5.39 -9.83 5.07
CA MET A 11 -6.75 -10.32 4.86
C MET A 11 -7.49 -10.54 6.20
N GLY A 12 -6.83 -11.20 7.15
CA GLY A 12 -7.41 -11.46 8.47
C GLY A 12 -7.73 -10.17 9.23
N HIS A 13 -6.83 -9.19 9.21
CA HIS A 13 -7.04 -7.90 9.87
C HIS A 13 -8.14 -7.07 9.21
N ILE A 14 -8.21 -7.06 7.88
CA ILE A 14 -9.26 -6.34 7.15
C ILE A 14 -10.64 -6.90 7.51
N VAL A 15 -10.81 -8.22 7.46
CA VAL A 15 -12.10 -8.85 7.76
C VAL A 15 -12.50 -8.63 9.22
N SER A 16 -11.56 -8.81 10.15
CA SER A 16 -11.82 -8.58 11.58
C SER A 16 -12.15 -7.11 11.86
N GLY A 17 -11.41 -6.17 11.27
CA GLY A 17 -11.64 -4.73 11.44
C GLY A 17 -12.97 -4.27 10.85
N LEU A 18 -13.31 -4.68 9.62
CA LEU A 18 -14.57 -4.29 8.96
C LEU A 18 -15.81 -4.91 9.64
N SER A 19 -15.67 -6.10 10.24
CA SER A 19 -16.76 -6.77 10.93
C SER A 19 -16.92 -6.32 12.40
N GLY A 20 -16.13 -5.36 12.88
CA GLY A 20 -16.13 -4.98 14.29
C GLY A 20 -15.76 -6.14 15.21
N ALA A 21 -14.81 -6.98 14.81
CA ALA A 21 -14.37 -8.20 15.47
C ALA A 21 -15.43 -9.33 15.59
N LEU A 22 -16.58 -9.22 14.91
CA LEU A 22 -17.56 -10.30 14.82
C LEU A 22 -16.99 -11.53 14.13
N ILE A 23 -16.15 -11.33 13.12
CA ILE A 23 -15.43 -12.40 12.44
C ILE A 23 -13.99 -12.42 12.97
N PRO A 24 -13.57 -13.53 13.61
CA PRO A 24 -12.22 -13.62 14.14
C PRO A 24 -11.18 -13.65 13.03
N PHE A 25 -10.00 -13.12 13.30
CA PHE A 25 -8.88 -13.00 12.37
C PHE A 25 -8.62 -14.28 11.55
N TRP A 26 -8.54 -15.42 12.20
CA TRP A 26 -8.25 -16.71 11.56
C TRP A 26 -9.35 -17.15 10.58
N ALA A 27 -10.62 -16.84 10.88
CA ALA A 27 -11.73 -17.14 9.98
C ALA A 27 -11.64 -16.30 8.68
N GLY A 28 -11.29 -15.02 8.79
CA GLY A 28 -11.02 -14.17 7.64
C GLY A 28 -9.92 -14.72 6.76
N VAL A 29 -8.82 -15.17 7.36
CA VAL A 29 -7.69 -15.78 6.62
C VAL A 29 -8.12 -17.06 5.89
N ILE A 30 -8.84 -17.97 6.57
CA ILE A 30 -9.25 -19.25 5.98
C ILE A 30 -10.27 -19.03 4.85
N VAL A 31 -11.29 -18.22 5.07
CA VAL A 31 -12.34 -17.98 4.08
C VAL A 31 -11.79 -17.30 2.84
N LEU A 32 -11.11 -16.16 3.01
CA LEU A 32 -10.56 -15.43 1.85
C LEU A 32 -9.44 -16.20 1.17
N GLY A 33 -8.55 -16.84 1.91
CA GLY A 33 -7.51 -17.70 1.35
C GLY A 33 -8.10 -18.89 0.60
N GLY A 34 -9.16 -19.52 1.12
CA GLY A 34 -9.88 -20.59 0.45
C GLY A 34 -10.54 -20.15 -0.85
N ILE A 35 -11.18 -18.98 -0.86
CA ILE A 35 -11.78 -18.39 -2.07
C ILE A 35 -10.70 -18.16 -3.13
N ILE A 36 -9.54 -17.62 -2.75
CA ILE A 36 -8.44 -17.37 -3.69
C ILE A 36 -7.95 -18.69 -4.28
N ILE A 37 -7.65 -19.68 -3.47
CA ILE A 37 -7.20 -20.99 -3.94
C ILE A 37 -8.25 -21.62 -4.87
N PHE A 38 -9.52 -21.51 -4.53
CA PHE A 38 -10.61 -22.07 -5.31
C PHE A 38 -10.70 -21.45 -6.72
N TYR A 39 -10.73 -20.12 -6.82
CA TYR A 39 -10.83 -19.50 -8.15
C TYR A 39 -9.53 -19.61 -8.96
N GLU A 40 -8.36 -19.61 -8.31
CA GLU A 40 -7.08 -19.80 -8.99
C GLU A 40 -6.94 -21.22 -9.58
N THR A 41 -7.39 -22.23 -8.83
CA THR A 41 -7.35 -23.62 -9.31
C THR A 41 -8.33 -23.89 -10.46
N LEU A 42 -9.50 -23.25 -10.45
CA LEU A 42 -10.51 -23.39 -11.50
C LEU A 42 -10.23 -22.53 -12.73
N GLY A 43 -9.80 -21.30 -12.54
CA GLY A 43 -9.64 -20.32 -13.62
C GLY A 43 -8.21 -20.19 -14.16
N GLY A 44 -7.24 -20.73 -13.45
CA GLY A 44 -5.83 -20.67 -13.83
C GLY A 44 -5.31 -19.24 -14.04
N MET A 45 -4.27 -19.09 -14.85
CA MET A 45 -3.60 -17.80 -15.10
C MET A 45 -4.54 -16.76 -15.75
N GLN A 46 -5.54 -17.18 -16.49
CA GLN A 46 -6.49 -16.25 -17.13
C GLN A 46 -7.41 -15.57 -16.10
N ALA A 47 -7.88 -16.32 -15.11
CA ALA A 47 -8.69 -15.76 -14.03
C ALA A 47 -7.88 -14.77 -13.19
N VAL A 48 -6.64 -15.12 -12.86
CA VAL A 48 -5.71 -14.23 -12.14
C VAL A 48 -5.50 -12.92 -12.91
N ALA A 49 -5.26 -12.98 -14.22
CA ALA A 49 -5.08 -11.79 -15.04
C ALA A 49 -6.32 -10.86 -15.04
N TRP A 50 -7.52 -11.42 -15.08
CA TRP A 50 -8.77 -10.65 -15.01
C TRP A 50 -8.98 -10.01 -13.64
N THR A 51 -8.74 -10.76 -12.56
CA THR A 51 -8.84 -10.20 -11.19
C THR A 51 -7.81 -9.09 -10.96
N ASP A 52 -6.58 -9.26 -11.43
CA ASP A 52 -5.53 -8.23 -11.35
C ASP A 52 -5.95 -6.95 -12.12
N CYS A 53 -6.55 -7.08 -13.30
CA CYS A 53 -7.06 -5.94 -14.06
C CYS A 53 -8.15 -5.17 -13.30
N ILE A 54 -9.13 -5.90 -12.74
CA ILE A 54 -10.22 -5.29 -11.96
C ILE A 54 -9.68 -4.61 -10.71
N GLN A 55 -8.79 -5.27 -9.98
CA GLN A 55 -8.15 -4.69 -8.79
C GLN A 55 -7.33 -3.45 -9.13
N GLY A 56 -6.56 -3.49 -10.21
CA GLY A 56 -5.81 -2.33 -10.70
C GLY A 56 -6.70 -1.15 -11.03
N LEU A 57 -7.83 -1.41 -11.72
CA LEU A 57 -8.81 -0.37 -12.06
C LEU A 57 -9.45 0.24 -10.80
N LEU A 58 -9.87 -0.60 -9.85
CA LEU A 58 -10.45 -0.14 -8.59
C LEU A 58 -9.45 0.67 -7.76
N LEU A 59 -8.17 0.25 -7.73
CA LEU A 59 -7.11 0.99 -7.08
C LEU A 59 -6.92 2.37 -7.70
N PHE A 60 -6.91 2.46 -9.03
CA PHE A 60 -6.80 3.74 -9.74
C PHE A 60 -7.99 4.66 -9.46
N ILE A 61 -9.22 4.12 -9.52
CA ILE A 61 -10.43 4.89 -9.21
C ILE A 61 -10.39 5.41 -7.77
N GLY A 62 -10.03 4.55 -6.81
CA GLY A 62 -9.88 4.93 -5.41
C GLY A 62 -8.81 6.00 -5.20
N LEU A 63 -7.65 5.84 -5.85
CA LEU A 63 -6.55 6.79 -5.75
C LEU A 63 -6.91 8.17 -6.34
N ILE A 64 -7.55 8.19 -7.51
CA ILE A 64 -8.04 9.43 -8.13
C ILE A 64 -9.12 10.07 -7.25
N GLY A 65 -10.04 9.28 -6.71
CA GLY A 65 -11.06 9.78 -5.78
C GLY A 65 -10.46 10.42 -4.53
N MET A 66 -9.45 9.80 -3.94
CA MET A 66 -8.71 10.37 -2.80
C MET A 66 -7.97 11.67 -3.19
N LEU A 67 -7.32 11.70 -4.35
CA LEU A 67 -6.66 12.91 -4.82
C LEU A 67 -7.66 14.06 -5.01
N ILE A 68 -8.81 13.80 -5.62
CA ILE A 68 -9.88 14.79 -5.81
C ILE A 68 -10.41 15.29 -4.45
N ALA A 69 -10.50 14.42 -3.46
CA ALA A 69 -10.98 14.78 -2.13
C ALA A 69 -9.97 15.61 -1.32
N VAL A 70 -8.67 15.38 -1.50
CA VAL A 70 -7.62 15.94 -0.64
C VAL A 70 -6.94 17.17 -1.26
N VAL A 71 -6.71 17.17 -2.59
CA VAL A 71 -5.93 18.20 -3.29
C VAL A 71 -6.62 19.55 -3.50
N PRO A 72 -7.97 19.69 -3.63
CA PRO A 72 -8.61 20.97 -3.92
C PRO A 72 -8.38 22.06 -2.87
N ASP A 73 -7.98 21.69 -1.66
CA ASP A 73 -7.73 22.64 -0.58
C ASP A 73 -6.25 23.04 -0.52
N THR A 74 -5.91 24.17 -1.14
CA THR A 74 -4.55 24.72 -1.11
C THR A 74 -4.08 25.05 0.32
N GLY A 75 -4.98 25.28 1.27
CA GLY A 75 -4.68 25.47 2.69
C GLY A 75 -4.06 24.21 3.33
N ARG A 76 -4.44 23.02 2.87
CA ARG A 76 -3.89 21.77 3.38
C ARG A 76 -2.40 21.59 3.06
N VAL A 77 -1.96 22.02 1.89
CA VAL A 77 -0.53 21.98 1.51
C VAL A 77 0.30 22.87 2.43
N GLN A 78 -0.21 24.06 2.72
CA GLN A 78 0.46 24.99 3.64
C GLN A 78 0.45 24.45 5.07
N ALA A 79 -0.68 23.92 5.54
CA ALA A 79 -0.80 23.31 6.86
C ALA A 79 0.14 22.11 7.02
N ALA A 80 0.21 21.21 6.03
CA ALA A 80 1.09 20.06 6.03
C ALA A 80 2.58 20.47 6.06
N SER A 81 2.98 21.45 5.25
CA SER A 81 4.35 21.95 5.25
C SER A 81 4.71 22.67 6.55
N ALA A 82 3.83 23.49 7.09
CA ALA A 82 4.05 24.16 8.38
C ALA A 82 4.15 23.14 9.52
N TRP A 83 3.29 22.13 9.52
CA TRP A 83 3.33 21.06 10.52
C TRP A 83 4.63 20.26 10.47
N LEU A 84 5.07 19.88 9.25
CA LEU A 84 6.33 19.14 9.05
C LEU A 84 7.54 19.97 9.51
N LEU A 85 7.57 21.26 9.18
CA LEU A 85 8.64 22.16 9.62
C LEU A 85 8.71 22.29 11.15
N ALA A 86 7.54 22.33 11.80
CA ALA A 86 7.47 22.48 13.25
C ALA A 86 7.78 21.20 14.02
N ASN A 87 7.32 20.04 13.54
CA ASN A 87 7.33 18.79 14.30
C ASN A 87 8.36 17.77 13.79
N GLN A 88 8.75 17.81 12.51
CA GLN A 88 9.66 16.85 11.89
C GLN A 88 10.61 17.50 10.89
N PRO A 89 11.45 18.47 11.31
CA PRO A 89 12.34 19.20 10.41
C PRO A 89 13.36 18.28 9.72
N ASP A 90 13.75 17.17 10.35
CA ASP A 90 14.67 16.19 9.77
C ASP A 90 14.15 15.54 8.48
N LYS A 91 12.83 15.41 8.33
CA LYS A 91 12.21 14.83 7.11
C LYS A 91 12.23 15.79 5.91
N ILE A 92 12.42 17.07 6.15
CA ILE A 92 12.51 18.10 5.12
C ILE A 92 13.97 18.43 4.80
N SER A 93 14.90 18.06 5.68
CA SER A 93 16.32 18.28 5.50
C SER A 93 16.89 17.38 4.38
N LEU A 94 18.00 17.81 3.79
CA LEU A 94 18.72 16.98 2.83
C LEU A 94 19.15 15.66 3.49
N PRO A 95 18.89 14.52 2.83
CA PRO A 95 19.21 13.23 3.40
C PRO A 95 20.71 13.06 3.62
N SER A 96 21.10 12.48 4.74
CA SER A 96 22.50 12.17 5.04
C SER A 96 23.08 11.18 4.02
N GLY A 97 24.40 11.18 3.85
CA GLY A 97 25.07 10.27 2.92
C GLY A 97 24.76 8.77 3.17
N ASN A 98 24.45 8.41 4.39
CA ASN A 98 24.02 7.04 4.75
C ASN A 98 22.65 6.71 4.18
N ILE A 99 21.70 7.63 4.25
CA ILE A 99 20.35 7.47 3.69
C ILE A 99 20.42 7.35 2.16
N ILE A 100 21.23 8.19 1.51
CA ILE A 100 21.45 8.14 0.06
C ILE A 100 22.05 6.80 -0.36
N ARG A 101 23.05 6.28 0.37
CA ARG A 101 23.66 4.98 0.11
C ARG A 101 22.64 3.84 0.24
N THR A 102 21.85 3.84 1.31
CA THR A 102 20.79 2.85 1.52
C THR A 102 19.77 2.91 0.41
N TRP A 103 19.37 4.10 -0.01
CA TRP A 103 18.42 4.30 -1.09
C TRP A 103 18.95 3.75 -2.43
N ILE A 104 20.18 4.07 -2.80
CA ILE A 104 20.83 3.54 -4.01
C ILE A 104 20.94 2.01 -3.94
N SER A 105 21.37 1.46 -2.79
CA SER A 105 21.47 0.01 -2.61
C SER A 105 20.11 -0.68 -2.76
N THR A 106 19.05 -0.09 -2.24
CA THR A 106 17.68 -0.59 -2.36
C THR A 106 17.19 -0.53 -3.80
N LEU A 107 17.48 0.56 -4.54
CA LEU A 107 17.12 0.66 -5.96
C LEU A 107 17.79 -0.45 -6.79
N ILE A 108 19.07 -0.69 -6.57
CA ILE A 108 19.83 -1.74 -7.26
C ILE A 108 19.23 -3.11 -6.90
N LEU A 109 19.02 -3.38 -5.62
CA LEU A 109 18.47 -4.64 -5.14
C LEU A 109 17.09 -4.92 -5.74
N VAL A 110 16.17 -3.95 -5.67
CA VAL A 110 14.80 -4.09 -6.20
C VAL A 110 14.81 -4.22 -7.72
N GLY A 111 15.68 -3.47 -8.41
CA GLY A 111 15.82 -3.55 -9.86
C GLY A 111 16.26 -4.94 -10.34
N PHE A 112 17.25 -5.54 -9.68
CA PHE A 112 17.66 -6.91 -9.98
C PHE A 112 16.64 -7.96 -9.50
N ALA A 113 16.01 -7.77 -8.35
CA ALA A 113 14.99 -8.67 -7.84
C ALA A 113 13.79 -8.80 -8.79
N ALA A 114 13.40 -7.71 -9.46
CA ALA A 114 12.30 -7.73 -10.42
C ALA A 114 12.53 -8.71 -11.58
N ALA A 115 13.77 -8.91 -12.01
CA ALA A 115 14.12 -9.82 -13.10
C ALA A 115 14.00 -11.31 -12.73
N VAL A 116 14.15 -11.64 -11.44
CA VAL A 116 14.09 -13.04 -10.94
C VAL A 116 12.82 -13.34 -10.15
N TYR A 117 11.90 -12.39 -10.08
CA TYR A 117 10.65 -12.55 -9.33
C TYR A 117 9.72 -13.56 -10.03
N PRO A 118 9.33 -14.68 -9.38
CA PRO A 118 8.62 -15.77 -10.02
C PRO A 118 7.32 -15.35 -10.71
N GLN A 119 6.57 -14.40 -10.14
CA GLN A 119 5.33 -13.89 -10.75
C GLN A 119 5.60 -13.11 -12.04
N ALA A 120 6.69 -12.35 -12.13
CA ALA A 120 7.08 -11.66 -13.36
C ALA A 120 7.44 -12.67 -14.45
N ILE A 121 8.20 -13.70 -14.10
CA ILE A 121 8.59 -14.78 -15.01
C ILE A 121 7.36 -15.54 -15.54
N GLN A 122 6.41 -15.88 -14.68
CA GLN A 122 5.17 -16.54 -15.08
C GLN A 122 4.36 -15.68 -16.07
N ARG A 123 4.28 -14.38 -15.87
CA ARG A 123 3.59 -13.44 -16.76
C ARG A 123 4.30 -13.29 -18.10
N ILE A 124 5.64 -13.33 -18.12
CA ILE A 124 6.43 -13.33 -19.36
C ILE A 124 6.10 -14.55 -20.20
N PHE A 125 6.06 -15.75 -19.59
CA PHE A 125 5.72 -16.99 -20.30
C PHE A 125 4.25 -17.07 -20.74
N ALA A 126 3.35 -16.41 -20.01
CA ALA A 126 1.93 -16.33 -20.37
C ALA A 126 1.61 -15.27 -21.44
N ALA A 127 2.58 -14.46 -21.83
CA ALA A 127 2.38 -13.37 -22.77
C ALA A 127 2.07 -13.88 -24.19
N LYS A 128 1.02 -13.34 -24.81
CA LYS A 128 0.53 -13.75 -26.13
C LYS A 128 1.45 -13.37 -27.28
N SER A 129 2.24 -12.30 -27.13
CA SER A 129 3.18 -11.82 -28.15
C SER A 129 4.27 -10.95 -27.54
N THR A 130 5.41 -10.82 -28.25
CA THR A 130 6.50 -9.93 -27.88
C THR A 130 6.07 -8.45 -27.83
N THR A 131 5.16 -8.05 -28.72
CA THR A 131 4.62 -6.69 -28.74
C THR A 131 3.78 -6.41 -27.50
N SER A 132 2.88 -7.32 -27.13
CA SER A 132 2.09 -7.22 -25.90
C SER A 132 3.01 -7.12 -24.66
N LEU A 133 4.07 -7.92 -24.63
CA LEU A 133 5.04 -7.92 -23.55
C LEU A 133 5.76 -6.56 -23.42
N LYS A 134 6.21 -5.98 -24.54
CA LYS A 134 6.85 -4.65 -24.56
C LYS A 134 5.91 -3.58 -24.00
N TYR A 135 4.64 -3.54 -24.42
CA TYR A 135 3.67 -2.58 -23.90
C TYR A 135 3.41 -2.79 -22.39
N SER A 136 3.30 -4.04 -21.94
CA SER A 136 3.12 -4.34 -20.53
C SER A 136 4.30 -3.87 -19.68
N PHE A 137 5.53 -4.10 -20.11
CA PHE A 137 6.73 -3.62 -19.42
C PHE A 137 6.85 -2.10 -19.42
N SER A 138 6.52 -1.44 -20.53
CA SER A 138 6.49 0.02 -20.58
C SER A 138 5.47 0.59 -19.59
N LEU A 139 4.27 0.02 -19.56
CA LEU A 139 3.24 0.43 -18.62
C LEU A 139 3.68 0.19 -17.17
N MET A 140 4.24 -0.98 -16.87
CA MET A 140 4.78 -1.32 -15.54
C MET A 140 5.91 -0.38 -15.09
N ALA A 141 6.66 0.21 -16.00
CA ALA A 141 7.70 1.16 -15.65
C ALA A 141 7.13 2.52 -15.21
N PHE A 142 6.04 2.97 -15.83
CA PHE A 142 5.43 4.27 -15.55
C PHE A 142 4.36 4.25 -14.46
N MET A 143 3.58 3.17 -14.37
CA MET A 143 2.46 3.08 -13.42
C MET A 143 2.87 3.26 -11.95
N PRO A 144 3.95 2.63 -11.45
CA PRO A 144 4.40 2.84 -10.09
C PRO A 144 4.79 4.30 -9.80
N LEU A 145 5.36 5.01 -10.78
CA LEU A 145 5.72 6.42 -10.60
C LEU A 145 4.47 7.26 -10.31
N VAL A 146 3.39 7.05 -11.07
CA VAL A 146 2.13 7.76 -10.90
C VAL A 146 1.48 7.40 -9.56
N THR A 147 1.38 6.10 -9.26
CA THR A 147 0.70 5.63 -8.04
C THR A 147 1.46 6.02 -6.77
N ILE A 148 2.79 5.84 -6.75
CA ILE A 148 3.61 6.19 -5.58
C ILE A 148 3.58 7.70 -5.35
N SER A 149 3.74 8.51 -6.40
CA SER A 149 3.67 9.98 -6.27
C SER A 149 2.33 10.44 -5.70
N ALA A 150 1.23 9.85 -6.17
CA ALA A 150 -0.10 10.16 -5.66
C ALA A 150 -0.29 9.74 -4.20
N VAL A 151 0.13 8.53 -3.84
CA VAL A 151 0.06 8.03 -2.45
C VAL A 151 0.91 8.85 -1.49
N VAL A 152 2.13 9.23 -1.91
CA VAL A 152 3.02 10.08 -1.10
C VAL A 152 2.38 11.46 -0.91
N LEU A 153 1.82 12.05 -1.96
CA LEU A 153 1.15 13.34 -1.85
C LEU A 153 -0.04 13.28 -0.89
N ILE A 154 -0.92 12.30 -1.04
CA ILE A 154 -2.06 12.07 -0.14
C ILE A 154 -1.58 11.89 1.30
N GLY A 155 -0.54 11.06 1.50
CA GLY A 155 0.04 10.80 2.82
C GLY A 155 0.56 12.08 3.49
N ILE A 156 1.31 12.91 2.77
CA ILE A 156 1.82 14.18 3.28
C ILE A 156 0.67 15.13 3.67
N LEU A 157 -0.35 15.24 2.83
CA LEU A 157 -1.48 16.13 3.08
C LEU A 157 -2.38 15.66 4.24
N ALA A 158 -2.39 14.36 4.52
CA ALA A 158 -3.15 13.78 5.63
C ALA A 158 -2.41 13.87 6.99
N ILE A 159 -1.10 14.13 7.02
CA ILE A 159 -0.31 14.16 8.26
C ILE A 159 -0.90 15.05 9.37
N PRO A 160 -1.30 16.31 9.11
CA PRO A 160 -1.82 17.17 10.17
C PRO A 160 -3.11 16.64 10.81
N GLU A 161 -3.98 16.02 10.01
CA GLU A 161 -5.24 15.46 10.49
C GLU A 161 -5.02 14.17 11.28
N LEU A 162 -4.14 13.29 10.80
CA LEU A 162 -3.84 12.01 11.44
C LEU A 162 -3.04 12.17 12.73
N SER A 163 -2.15 13.16 12.82
CA SER A 163 -1.39 13.43 14.05
C SER A 163 -2.29 13.88 15.20
N GLY A 164 -3.40 14.56 14.90
CA GLY A 164 -4.43 14.88 15.89
C GLY A 164 -5.15 13.64 16.44
N LEU A 165 -5.41 12.65 15.59
CA LEU A 165 -6.06 11.40 15.97
C LEU A 165 -5.17 10.50 16.85
N GLU A 166 -3.88 10.45 16.58
CA GLU A 166 -2.92 9.71 17.44
C GLU A 166 -2.86 10.30 18.86
N GLY A 167 -2.94 11.63 18.99
CA GLY A 167 -3.02 12.32 20.28
C GLY A 167 -4.28 11.92 21.07
N ILE A 168 -5.44 11.87 20.41
CA ILE A 168 -6.71 11.48 21.02
C ILE A 168 -6.69 10.00 21.43
N ALA A 169 -6.20 9.11 20.57
CA ALA A 169 -6.10 7.69 20.87
C ALA A 169 -5.11 7.39 22.03
N ALA A 170 -4.03 8.13 22.13
CA ALA A 170 -3.07 8.01 23.23
C ALA A 170 -3.65 8.52 24.55
N ASP A 171 -4.49 9.54 24.53
CA ASP A 171 -5.14 10.10 25.72
C ASP A 171 -6.28 9.19 26.22
N ASP A 172 -7.03 8.57 25.30
CA ASP A 172 -8.05 7.58 25.60
C ASP A 172 -7.46 6.32 26.26
N GLN A 173 -6.32 5.84 25.76
CA GLN A 173 -5.59 4.73 26.39
C GLN A 173 -5.04 5.09 27.78
N ARG A 174 -4.59 6.31 27.97
CA ARG A 174 -4.10 6.79 29.28
C ARG A 174 -5.23 6.87 30.32
N THR A 175 -6.41 7.35 29.92
CA THR A 175 -7.60 7.43 30.76
C THR A 175 -8.10 6.04 31.13
N GLU A 176 -8.13 5.11 30.18
CA GLU A 176 -8.52 3.72 30.44
C GLU A 176 -7.56 2.98 31.39
N ILE A 177 -6.25 3.23 31.28
CA ILE A 177 -5.23 2.68 32.18
C ILE A 177 -5.33 3.31 33.58
N ALA A 178 -5.66 4.60 33.66
CA ALA A 178 -5.84 5.29 34.95
C ALA A 178 -7.07 4.79 35.70
N ASP A 179 -8.16 4.51 35.00
CA ASP A 179 -9.42 3.99 35.58
C ASP A 179 -9.32 2.52 36.03
N ARG A 180 -8.35 1.77 35.52
CA ARG A 180 -8.08 0.37 35.89
C ARG A 180 -7.11 0.21 37.07
N ARG A 181 -6.60 1.30 37.66
CA ARG A 181 -5.75 1.22 38.85
C ARG A 181 -6.64 1.14 40.10
N PRO A 182 -6.47 0.11 40.95
CA PRO A 182 -7.23 -0.09 42.18
C PRO A 182 -6.91 1.01 43.22
#